data_0bdba320a02ecdf8597cdfd62b0e163c
#
_entry.id   0bdba320a02ecdf8597cdfd62b0e163c
#
_cell.length_a   1.000
_cell.length_b   1.000
_cell.length_c   1.000
_cell.angle_alpha   90.00
_cell.angle_beta   90.00
_cell.angle_gamma   90.00
#
_symmetry.space_group_name_H-M   'P 1'
#
loop_
_entity.id
_entity.type
_entity.pdbx_description
1 polymer ?
#
loop_
_entity_poly.entity_id
_entity_poly.type
_entity_poly.pdbx_seq_one_letter_code
_entity_poly.pdbx_strand_id
1 'polypeptide(L)'
;CNELEEXGKIPKIGPENPYNTPIFAIKKKNSDRWXKLMDFRELNKRTQDFWEVQLGLPHPGGLXKKKSVTVLDVGDAYFAVPLDENFRKYTAFTIPSTNNETPGIRYQYNVLPQGWKGSPAIFQSSMTKVLEPFRSKNPEIIIYQYVDDLYVGSDLEIGQHRTKVEELRAYLLKMGFFTPEQKHQKEPPFHWMGYEL
;
A
#
# COMPACT_ATOMS: atom_id res chain seq x y z
N CYS A 1 -7.43 -15.36 -1.67
CA CYS A 1 -7.96 -14.86 -2.94
C CYS A 1 -9.44 -14.60 -2.91
N ASN A 2 -10.19 -15.35 -2.10
CA ASN A 2 -11.64 -15.23 -2.13
C ASN A 2 -12.12 -13.82 -1.74
N GLU A 3 -11.51 -13.23 -0.72
CA GLU A 3 -11.92 -11.91 -0.28
C GLU A 3 -11.64 -10.86 -1.35
N LEU A 4 -10.49 -10.96 -2.00
CA LEU A 4 -10.13 -10.02 -3.05
C LEU A 4 -10.97 -10.24 -4.30
N GLU A 5 -11.32 -11.50 -4.57
CA GLU A 5 -12.21 -11.80 -5.69
C GLU A 5 -13.57 -11.14 -5.50
N GLU A 6 -14.09 -11.20 -4.29
CA GLU A 6 -15.38 -10.61 -4.01
C GLU A 6 -15.42 -9.11 -4.25
N UNK A 7 -14.28 -8.62 -4.03
CA UNK A 7 -14.23 -7.43 -4.24
C UNK A 7 -13.98 -7.01 -5.49
N GLY A 8 -13.91 -7.73 -6.28
CA GLY A 8 -13.54 -7.44 -7.65
C GLY A 8 -12.11 -7.01 -7.85
N LYS A 9 -11.29 -7.19 -6.84
CA LYS A 9 -9.89 -6.74 -6.92
C LYS A 9 -9.02 -7.76 -7.63
N ILE A 10 -9.39 -9.04 -7.53
CA ILE A 10 -8.71 -10.14 -8.22
C ILE A 10 -9.78 -11.02 -8.85
N PRO A 11 -10.26 -10.65 -10.05
CA PRO A 11 -11.31 -11.44 -10.68
C PRO A 11 -10.75 -12.71 -11.33
N LYS A 12 -11.61 -13.70 -11.46
CA LYS A 12 -11.30 -14.89 -12.27
C LYS A 12 -11.24 -14.49 -13.73
N ILE A 13 -10.38 -15.17 -14.47
CA ILE A 13 -10.23 -14.94 -15.91
C ILE A 13 -10.29 -16.26 -16.64
N GLY A 14 -10.48 -16.18 -17.94
CA GLY A 14 -10.54 -17.35 -18.78
C GLY A 14 -9.19 -17.80 -19.30
N PRO A 15 -9.21 -18.85 -20.15
CA PRO A 15 -7.96 -19.42 -20.63
C PRO A 15 -7.30 -18.64 -21.76
N GLU A 16 -7.94 -17.61 -22.25
CA GLU A 16 -7.40 -16.86 -23.38
C GLU A 16 -6.17 -16.04 -23.02
N ASN A 17 -5.97 -15.76 -21.73
CA ASN A 17 -4.80 -15.01 -21.28
C ASN A 17 -3.61 -15.97 -21.19
N PRO A 18 -2.52 -15.69 -21.96
CA PRO A 18 -1.39 -16.63 -21.96
C PRO A 18 -0.34 -16.39 -20.91
N TYR A 19 -0.50 -15.34 -20.08
CA TYR A 19 0.53 -14.99 -19.12
C TYR A 19 0.32 -15.69 -17.80
N ASN A 20 1.40 -15.89 -17.07
CA ASN A 20 1.30 -16.51 -15.76
C ASN A 20 2.49 -16.13 -14.89
N THR A 21 2.17 -15.67 -13.68
CA THR A 21 3.18 -15.38 -12.67
C THR A 21 3.15 -16.50 -11.64
N PRO A 22 4.31 -17.01 -11.25
CA PRO A 22 4.32 -18.07 -10.22
C PRO A 22 3.80 -17.56 -8.90
N ILE A 23 3.17 -18.47 -8.17
CA ILE A 23 2.65 -18.17 -6.85
C ILE A 23 3.16 -19.25 -5.89
N PHE A 24 3.54 -18.83 -4.70
CA PHE A 24 4.03 -19.74 -3.68
C PHE A 24 3.23 -19.54 -2.42
N ALA A 25 3.02 -20.63 -1.69
CA ALA A 25 2.44 -20.54 -0.36
C ALA A 25 3.59 -20.51 0.64
N ILE A 26 3.63 -19.51 1.48
CA ILE A 26 4.62 -19.45 2.54
C ILE A 26 3.91 -19.36 3.87
N LYS A 27 4.52 -19.97 4.88
CA LYS A 27 3.96 -19.96 6.21
C LYS A 27 4.32 -18.64 6.88
N LYS A 28 3.34 -17.98 7.44
CA LYS A 28 3.58 -16.74 8.17
C LYS A 28 4.36 -17.04 9.45
N LYS A 29 5.28 -16.13 9.77
CA LYS A 29 6.12 -16.28 10.94
C LYS A 29 5.29 -16.32 12.20
N ASN A 30 5.59 -17.30 13.07
CA ASN A 30 4.91 -17.47 14.35
C ASN A 30 3.40 -17.69 14.22
N SER A 31 3.00 -18.38 13.16
CA SER A 31 1.58 -18.60 12.90
C SER A 31 1.42 -19.88 12.12
N ASP A 32 0.24 -20.49 12.21
CA ASP A 32 -0.12 -21.61 11.36
C ASP A 32 -0.73 -21.17 10.04
N ARG A 33 -0.86 -19.87 9.85
CA ARG A 33 -1.47 -19.32 8.65
C ARG A 33 -0.47 -19.26 7.51
N TRP A 34 -1.02 -19.30 6.33
CA TRP A 34 -0.22 -19.30 5.12
C TRP A 34 -0.57 -18.08 4.27
N UNK A 35 0.42 -17.58 3.58
CA UNK A 35 0.16 -16.51 2.81
C UNK A 35 0.54 -16.85 1.45
N LYS A 36 0.02 -16.13 0.77
CA LYS A 36 0.31 -16.23 -0.65
C LYS A 36 1.47 -15.30 -0.99
N LEU A 37 2.43 -15.79 -1.74
CA LEU A 37 3.54 -14.97 -2.22
C LEU A 37 3.55 -15.02 -3.74
N MET A 38 3.37 -13.86 -4.37
CA MET A 38 3.49 -13.74 -5.81
C MET A 38 4.95 -13.49 -6.17
N ASP A 39 5.44 -14.22 -7.16
CA ASP A 39 6.81 -14.02 -7.62
C ASP A 39 6.79 -13.24 -8.93
N PHE A 40 6.84 -11.91 -8.79
CA PHE A 40 6.78 -11.03 -9.95
C PHE A 40 8.16 -10.72 -10.55
N ARG A 41 9.18 -11.53 -10.24
CA ARG A 41 10.52 -11.22 -10.76
C ARG A 41 10.57 -11.13 -12.27
N GLU A 42 9.91 -12.06 -12.98
CA GLU A 42 9.91 -11.99 -14.43
C GLU A 42 9.13 -10.80 -14.97
N LEU A 43 7.97 -10.54 -14.40
CA LEU A 43 7.22 -9.37 -14.81
C LEU A 43 7.99 -8.09 -14.51
N ASN A 44 8.65 -8.03 -13.37
CA ASN A 44 9.43 -6.84 -13.00
C ASN A 44 10.56 -6.58 -14.00
N LYS A 45 11.21 -7.63 -14.49
CA LYS A 45 12.24 -7.46 -15.50
C LYS A 45 11.71 -6.81 -16.77
N ARG A 46 10.45 -7.08 -17.09
CA ARG A 46 9.84 -6.60 -18.32
C ARG A 46 9.03 -5.34 -18.14
N THR A 47 9.02 -4.80 -16.92
CA THR A 47 8.30 -3.58 -16.60
C THR A 47 9.23 -2.39 -16.75
N GLN A 48 8.72 -1.30 -17.30
CA GLN A 48 9.48 -0.06 -17.42
C GLN A 48 9.96 0.41 -16.06
N ASP A 49 11.01 1.19 -16.05
CA ASP A 49 11.45 1.83 -14.82
C ASP A 49 10.51 2.96 -14.46
N PHE A 50 10.34 3.18 -13.18
CA PHE A 50 9.56 4.29 -12.68
C PHE A 50 10.47 5.26 -11.96
N TRP A 51 10.11 6.54 -12.00
CA TRP A 51 10.86 7.53 -11.25
C TRP A 51 10.80 7.15 -9.77
N GLU A 52 11.97 7.11 -9.13
CA GLU A 52 12.05 6.71 -7.74
C GLU A 52 11.61 7.86 -6.85
N VAL A 53 10.33 7.91 -6.59
CA VAL A 53 9.76 9.04 -5.86
C VAL A 53 10.27 9.09 -4.43
N GLN A 54 10.56 7.92 -3.84
CA GLN A 54 11.06 7.89 -2.48
C GLN A 54 12.45 8.50 -2.37
N LEU A 55 13.29 8.28 -3.38
CA LEU A 55 14.60 8.91 -3.42
C LEU A 55 14.52 10.37 -3.80
N GLY A 56 13.47 10.76 -4.54
CA GLY A 56 13.30 12.13 -4.97
C GLY A 56 12.55 13.02 -4.02
N LEU A 57 11.94 12.45 -2.99
CA LEU A 57 11.19 13.22 -2.01
C LEU A 57 12.07 13.56 -0.83
N PRO A 58 12.32 14.83 -0.60
CA PRO A 58 13.10 15.17 0.57
C PRO A 58 12.34 14.91 1.85
N HIS A 59 13.07 14.47 2.84
CA HIS A 59 12.57 14.35 4.19
C HIS A 59 12.15 15.75 4.68
N PRO A 60 10.93 15.95 5.17
CA PRO A 60 10.56 17.27 5.66
C PRO A 60 11.39 17.60 6.89
N GLY A 61 12.19 18.66 6.80
CA GLY A 61 13.12 18.98 7.87
C GLY A 61 12.43 19.27 9.20
N GLY A 62 11.18 19.72 9.14
CA GLY A 62 10.45 20.07 10.34
C GLY A 62 9.76 18.93 11.03
N LEU A 63 9.70 17.78 10.43
CA LEU A 63 8.89 16.71 11.00
C LEU A 63 9.37 16.27 12.38
N UNK A 64 10.31 16.20 12.44
CA UNK A 64 10.85 15.71 13.57
C UNK A 64 10.80 16.62 14.65
N LYS A 65 10.72 17.76 14.35
CA LYS A 65 10.70 18.80 15.39
C LYS A 65 9.29 19.09 15.89
N LYS A 66 8.30 18.44 15.31
CA LYS A 66 6.93 18.63 15.73
C LYS A 66 6.69 18.04 17.10
N LYS A 67 5.77 18.66 17.85
CA LYS A 67 5.45 18.18 19.20
C LYS A 67 4.89 16.78 19.19
N SER A 68 4.09 16.45 18.19
CA SER A 68 3.48 15.12 18.11
C SER A 68 3.62 14.59 16.71
N VAL A 69 3.94 13.30 16.61
CA VAL A 69 4.00 12.59 15.33
C VAL A 69 3.25 11.28 15.50
N THR A 70 2.30 11.04 14.62
CA THR A 70 1.54 9.80 14.61
C THR A 70 1.83 9.07 13.32
N VAL A 71 2.00 7.76 13.41
CA VAL A 71 2.27 6.93 12.23
C VAL A 71 1.01 6.14 11.90
N LEU A 72 0.54 6.29 10.67
CA LEU A 72 -0.60 5.53 10.17
C LEU A 72 -0.11 4.50 9.16
N ASP A 73 -0.57 3.26 9.34
CA ASP A 73 -0.25 2.18 8.43
C ASP A 73 -1.22 2.23 7.24
N VAL A 74 -0.67 2.34 6.04
CA VAL A 74 -1.49 2.30 4.84
C VAL A 74 -1.08 1.13 3.94
N GLY A 75 -0.52 0.08 4.53
CA GLY A 75 0.02 -1.03 3.75
C GLY A 75 -1.02 -1.77 2.93
N ASP A 76 -2.26 -1.87 3.42
CA ASP A 76 -3.30 -2.53 2.64
C ASP A 76 -3.89 -1.63 1.57
N ALA A 77 -3.46 -0.38 1.50
CA ALA A 77 -4.08 0.57 0.59
C ALA A 77 -3.68 0.34 -0.87
N TYR A 78 -2.64 -0.47 -1.14
CA TYR A 78 -2.37 -0.87 -2.52
C TYR A 78 -3.63 -1.44 -3.17
N PHE A 79 -4.40 -2.19 -2.40
CA PHE A 79 -5.60 -2.83 -2.93
C PHE A 79 -6.74 -1.84 -3.18
N ALA A 80 -6.55 -0.58 -2.81
CA ALA A 80 -7.52 0.47 -3.10
C ALA A 80 -7.21 1.24 -4.37
N VAL A 81 -6.04 1.00 -4.98
CA VAL A 81 -5.61 1.77 -6.15
C VAL A 81 -5.74 0.89 -7.39
N PRO A 82 -6.54 1.29 -8.38
CA PRO A 82 -6.72 0.47 -9.57
C PRO A 82 -5.45 0.42 -10.42
N LEU A 83 -5.23 -0.74 -11.01
CA LEU A 83 -4.15 -0.96 -11.95
C LEU A 83 -4.63 -0.59 -13.35
N ASP A 84 -3.76 0.01 -14.14
CA ASP A 84 -4.08 0.35 -15.53
C ASP A 84 -4.70 -0.86 -16.24
N GLU A 85 -5.84 -0.62 -16.86
CA GLU A 85 -6.63 -1.71 -17.44
C GLU A 85 -5.83 -2.51 -18.48
N ASN A 86 -5.03 -1.83 -19.27
CA ASN A 86 -4.27 -2.50 -20.33
C ASN A 86 -3.09 -3.31 -19.78
N PHE A 87 -2.72 -3.12 -18.53
CA PHE A 87 -1.62 -3.85 -17.93
C PHE A 87 -2.08 -5.08 -17.16
N ARG A 88 -3.35 -5.14 -16.82
CA ARG A 88 -3.86 -6.17 -15.89
C ARG A 88 -3.57 -7.58 -16.37
N LYS A 89 -3.61 -7.81 -17.67
CA LYS A 89 -3.41 -9.16 -18.21
C LYS A 89 -2.04 -9.73 -17.86
N TYR A 90 -1.06 -8.88 -17.64
CA TYR A 90 0.29 -9.35 -17.32
C TYR A 90 0.43 -9.84 -15.89
N THR A 91 -0.56 -9.58 -15.04
CA THR A 91 -0.50 -10.00 -13.64
C THR A 91 -1.20 -11.33 -13.39
N ALA A 92 -1.58 -12.04 -14.44
CA ALA A 92 -2.33 -13.27 -14.33
C ALA A 92 -1.55 -14.33 -13.55
N PHE A 93 -2.27 -15.13 -12.78
CA PHE A 93 -1.67 -16.21 -12.03
C PHE A 93 -2.67 -17.34 -11.88
N THR A 94 -2.20 -18.50 -11.41
CA THR A 94 -3.00 -19.71 -11.33
C THR A 94 -2.94 -20.28 -9.92
N ILE A 95 -4.09 -20.58 -9.36
CA ILE A 95 -4.17 -21.34 -8.11
C ILE A 95 -4.40 -22.79 -8.49
N PRO A 96 -3.45 -23.68 -8.22
CA PRO A 96 -3.63 -25.07 -8.64
C PRO A 96 -4.71 -25.77 -7.83
N SER A 97 -5.31 -26.79 -8.44
CA SER A 97 -6.29 -27.59 -7.74
C SER A 97 -5.59 -28.59 -6.83
N THR A 98 -6.38 -29.15 -5.90
CA THR A 98 -5.88 -30.19 -5.01
C THR A 98 -5.39 -31.37 -5.83
N ASN A 99 -4.13 -31.76 -5.58
CA ASN A 99 -3.50 -32.89 -6.28
C ASN A 99 -3.49 -32.72 -7.80
N ASN A 100 -3.67 -31.51 -8.30
CA ASN A 100 -3.67 -31.22 -9.72
C ASN A 100 -4.71 -32.05 -10.48
N GLU A 101 -5.83 -32.32 -9.84
CA GLU A 101 -6.86 -33.14 -10.46
C GLU A 101 -7.65 -32.42 -11.53
N THR A 102 -7.71 -31.08 -11.43
CA THR A 102 -8.42 -30.29 -12.42
C THR A 102 -7.52 -29.12 -12.81
N PRO A 103 -7.84 -28.43 -13.90
CA PRO A 103 -7.09 -27.22 -14.22
C PRO A 103 -7.20 -26.23 -13.12
N GLY A 104 -6.13 -25.50 -12.87
CA GLY A 104 -6.13 -24.48 -11.85
C GLY A 104 -7.07 -23.34 -12.18
N ILE A 105 -7.38 -22.55 -11.18
CA ILE A 105 -8.24 -21.38 -11.36
C ILE A 105 -7.37 -20.19 -11.69
N ARG A 106 -7.73 -19.47 -12.74
CA ARG A 106 -6.96 -18.36 -13.22
C ARG A 106 -7.52 -17.04 -12.68
N TYR A 107 -6.63 -16.15 -12.31
CA TYR A 107 -6.98 -14.83 -11.79
C TYR A 107 -6.06 -13.78 -12.40
N GLN A 108 -6.49 -12.52 -12.32
CA GLN A 108 -5.59 -11.39 -12.59
C GLN A 108 -5.90 -10.25 -11.62
N TYR A 109 -5.00 -9.28 -11.54
CA TYR A 109 -5.17 -8.16 -10.64
C TYR A 109 -5.85 -7.00 -11.32
N ASN A 110 -6.87 -6.43 -10.65
CA ASN A 110 -7.43 -5.14 -11.04
C ASN A 110 -6.85 -3.99 -10.23
N VAL A 111 -6.04 -4.31 -9.22
CA VAL A 111 -5.46 -3.32 -8.32
C VAL A 111 -3.95 -3.55 -8.23
N LEU A 112 -3.24 -2.62 -7.60
CA LEU A 112 -1.79 -2.70 -7.50
C LEU A 112 -1.37 -3.96 -6.74
N PRO A 113 -0.58 -4.83 -7.37
CA PRO A 113 -0.15 -6.04 -6.66
C PRO A 113 1.03 -5.78 -5.74
N GLN A 114 1.03 -6.49 -4.61
CA GLN A 114 2.21 -6.51 -3.77
C GLN A 114 3.35 -7.20 -4.51
N GLY A 115 4.51 -6.56 -4.48
CA GLY A 115 5.69 -7.13 -5.10
C GLY A 115 5.93 -6.75 -6.55
N TRP A 116 4.98 -6.09 -7.18
CA TRP A 116 5.20 -5.59 -8.52
C TRP A 116 6.00 -4.29 -8.45
N LYS A 117 6.94 -4.16 -9.37
CA LYS A 117 7.88 -3.03 -9.41
C LYS A 117 7.19 -1.68 -9.43
N GLY A 118 6.05 -1.58 -10.11
CA GLY A 118 5.38 -0.30 -10.26
C GLY A 118 4.48 0.10 -9.12
N SER A 119 4.17 -0.83 -8.20
CA SER A 119 3.19 -0.53 -7.18
C SER A 119 3.62 0.60 -6.24
N PRO A 120 4.86 0.64 -5.74
CA PRO A 120 5.20 1.73 -4.83
C PRO A 120 5.09 3.11 -5.46
N ALA A 121 5.59 3.28 -6.69
CA ALA A 121 5.56 4.60 -7.32
C ALA A 121 4.14 5.04 -7.63
N ILE A 122 3.33 4.12 -8.16
CA ILE A 122 1.96 4.47 -8.49
C ILE A 122 1.15 4.75 -7.24
N PHE A 123 1.36 3.94 -6.19
CA PHE A 123 0.67 4.17 -4.92
C PHE A 123 1.02 5.54 -4.36
N GLN A 124 2.31 5.89 -4.36
CA GLN A 124 2.73 7.17 -3.79
C GLN A 124 2.13 8.33 -4.56
N SER A 125 2.13 8.26 -5.87
CA SER A 125 1.53 9.30 -6.69
C SER A 125 0.02 9.41 -6.41
N SER A 126 -0.66 8.28 -6.31
CA SER A 126 -2.09 8.29 -6.05
C SER A 126 -2.40 8.87 -4.68
N MET A 127 -1.62 8.47 -3.68
CA MET A 127 -1.83 8.98 -2.33
C MET A 127 -1.58 10.48 -2.26
N THR A 128 -0.56 10.96 -2.96
CA THR A 128 -0.30 12.40 -2.99
C THR A 128 -1.50 13.16 -3.53
N LYS A 129 -2.11 12.66 -4.59
CA LYS A 129 -3.28 13.30 -5.16
C LYS A 129 -4.46 13.29 -4.19
N VAL A 130 -4.66 12.15 -3.53
CA VAL A 130 -5.76 12.02 -2.57
C VAL A 130 -5.57 12.98 -1.39
N LEU A 131 -4.34 13.13 -0.93
CA LEU A 131 -4.07 13.95 0.26
C LEU A 131 -4.12 15.44 -0.01
N GLU A 132 -4.03 15.86 -1.25
CA GLU A 132 -3.87 17.28 -1.57
C GLU A 132 -4.96 18.16 -0.97
N PRO A 133 -6.26 17.82 -1.09
CA PRO A 133 -7.27 18.70 -0.49
C PRO A 133 -7.15 18.75 1.03
N PHE A 134 -6.80 17.64 1.66
CA PHE A 134 -6.64 17.64 3.12
C PHE A 134 -5.46 18.49 3.55
N ARG A 135 -4.34 18.39 2.82
CA ARG A 135 -3.18 19.22 3.13
C ARG A 135 -3.52 20.71 3.01
N SER A 136 -4.26 21.07 1.96
CA SER A 136 -4.61 22.47 1.73
C SER A 136 -5.46 23.03 2.85
N LYS A 137 -6.38 22.22 3.37
CA LYS A 137 -7.26 22.68 4.44
C LYS A 137 -6.61 22.66 5.80
N ASN A 138 -5.49 21.98 5.96
CA ASN A 138 -4.86 21.80 7.26
C ASN A 138 -3.38 22.10 7.17
N PRO A 139 -3.01 23.36 6.86
CA PRO A 139 -1.60 23.69 6.68
C PRO A 139 -0.78 23.56 7.95
N GLU A 140 -1.41 23.45 9.10
CA GLU A 140 -0.71 23.31 10.37
C GLU A 140 -0.14 21.92 10.59
N ILE A 141 -0.49 20.94 9.75
CA ILE A 141 0.07 19.60 9.91
C ILE A 141 0.99 19.27 8.75
N ILE A 142 1.93 18.37 9.03
CA ILE A 142 2.83 17.81 8.02
C ILE A 142 2.46 16.35 7.82
N ILE A 143 2.28 15.94 6.58
CA ILE A 143 2.04 14.54 6.25
C ILE A 143 3.17 14.07 5.36
N TYR A 144 3.96 13.12 5.85
CA TYR A 144 5.07 12.58 5.08
C TYR A 144 4.76 11.14 4.69
N GLN A 145 4.86 10.87 3.41
CA GLN A 145 4.58 9.54 2.85
C GLN A 145 5.87 8.75 2.78
N TYR A 146 5.93 7.62 3.46
CA TYR A 146 7.10 6.77 3.41
C TYR A 146 6.68 5.31 3.34
N VAL A 147 6.91 4.69 2.21
CA VAL A 147 6.61 3.27 1.96
C VAL A 147 5.15 2.98 2.34
N ASP A 148 4.94 2.18 3.39
CA ASP A 148 3.63 1.76 3.83
C ASP A 148 3.06 2.64 4.93
N ASP A 149 3.68 3.77 5.21
CA ASP A 149 3.30 4.57 6.36
C ASP A 149 3.08 6.02 5.98
N LEU A 150 2.17 6.66 6.70
CA LEU A 150 2.04 8.11 6.70
C LEU A 150 2.47 8.62 8.07
N TYR A 151 3.39 9.57 8.09
CA TYR A 151 3.80 10.24 9.30
C TYR A 151 3.09 11.56 9.37
N VAL A 152 2.31 11.77 10.43
CA VAL A 152 1.49 12.97 10.60
C VAL A 152 2.01 13.74 11.78
N GLY A 153 2.60 14.91 11.52
CA GLY A 153 3.22 15.72 12.57
C GLY A 153 2.53 17.06 12.75
N SER A 154 2.46 17.52 13.98
CA SER A 154 1.92 18.85 14.25
C SER A 154 2.45 19.38 15.57
N ASP A 155 2.30 20.67 15.75
CA ASP A 155 2.59 21.34 17.03
C ASP A 155 1.32 21.66 17.79
N LEU A 156 0.21 21.08 17.38
CA LEU A 156 -1.06 21.30 18.05
C LEU A 156 -1.04 20.65 19.44
N GLU A 157 -1.93 21.12 20.30
CA GLU A 157 -2.18 20.47 21.57
C GLU A 157 -2.58 19.01 21.30
N ILE A 158 -2.21 18.10 22.21
CA ILE A 158 -2.30 16.68 21.90
C ILE A 158 -3.71 16.24 21.55
N GLY A 159 -4.72 16.77 22.19
CA GLY A 159 -6.10 16.42 21.86
C GLY A 159 -6.49 16.89 20.49
N GLN A 160 -6.03 18.10 20.12
CA GLN A 160 -6.28 18.61 18.77
C GLN A 160 -5.52 17.80 17.72
N HIS A 161 -4.31 17.39 18.06
CA HIS A 161 -3.54 16.55 17.14
C HIS A 161 -4.27 15.24 16.88
N ARG A 162 -4.74 14.59 17.93
CA ARG A 162 -5.47 13.34 17.78
C ARG A 162 -6.74 13.51 16.97
N THR A 163 -7.42 14.63 17.18
CA THR A 163 -8.63 14.92 16.40
C THR A 163 -8.29 15.05 14.92
N LYS A 164 -7.19 15.75 14.59
CA LYS A 164 -6.80 15.89 13.20
C LYS A 164 -6.43 14.55 12.59
N VAL A 165 -5.75 13.69 13.35
CA VAL A 165 -5.42 12.36 12.86
C VAL A 165 -6.68 11.58 12.55
N GLU A 166 -7.68 11.65 13.42
CA GLU A 166 -8.94 10.95 13.17
C GLU A 166 -9.70 11.55 11.99
N GLU A 167 -9.63 12.87 11.81
CA GLU A 167 -10.21 13.48 10.62
C GLU A 167 -9.53 12.98 9.35
N LEU A 168 -8.21 12.85 9.39
CA LEU A 168 -7.48 12.30 8.24
C LEU A 168 -7.88 10.87 7.98
N ARG A 169 -7.97 10.06 9.03
CA ARG A 169 -8.37 8.66 8.85
C ARG A 169 -9.77 8.56 8.25
N ALA A 170 -10.70 9.40 8.72
CA ALA A 170 -12.06 9.39 8.17
C ALA A 170 -12.04 9.84 6.70
N TYR A 171 -11.26 10.85 6.39
CA TYR A 171 -11.14 11.32 5.02
C TYR A 171 -10.59 10.22 4.11
N LEU A 172 -9.53 9.55 4.56
CA LEU A 172 -8.95 8.48 3.77
C LEU A 172 -9.93 7.33 3.56
N LEU A 173 -10.69 7.00 4.60
CA LEU A 173 -11.69 5.95 4.48
C LEU A 173 -12.76 6.33 3.44
N LYS A 174 -13.20 7.58 3.48
CA LYS A 174 -14.15 8.08 2.49
C LYS A 174 -13.60 7.96 1.08
N MET A 175 -12.29 8.15 0.93
CA MET A 175 -11.63 8.07 -0.38
C MET A 175 -11.25 6.64 -0.76
N GLY A 176 -11.60 5.67 0.05
CA GLY A 176 -11.37 4.26 -0.25
C GLY A 176 -10.15 3.65 0.41
N PHE A 177 -9.50 4.37 1.32
CA PHE A 177 -8.27 3.88 1.96
C PHE A 177 -8.53 3.62 3.43
N PHE A 178 -8.57 2.35 3.80
CA PHE A 178 -8.71 1.98 5.20
C PHE A 178 -7.36 2.07 5.89
N THR A 179 -7.32 2.75 7.03
CA THR A 179 -6.15 2.78 7.88
C THR A 179 -6.52 2.10 9.19
N PRO A 180 -5.77 1.09 9.60
CA PRO A 180 -6.07 0.51 10.92
C PRO A 180 -5.81 1.52 12.02
N GLU A 181 -6.27 1.20 13.19
CA GLU A 181 -6.00 2.06 14.31
C GLU A 181 -4.51 2.30 14.42
N GLN A 182 -4.15 3.51 14.86
CA GLN A 182 -2.75 3.92 14.92
C GLN A 182 -1.91 2.88 15.61
N LYS A 183 -0.79 2.52 14.97
CA LYS A 183 0.15 1.60 15.61
C LYS A 183 0.76 2.24 16.83
N HIS A 184 1.18 3.47 16.68
CA HIS A 184 1.93 4.19 17.69
C HIS A 184 1.59 5.64 17.63
N GLN A 185 1.50 6.24 18.79
CA GLN A 185 1.67 7.66 18.88
C GLN A 185 2.91 7.86 19.73
N LYS A 186 3.97 8.32 19.12
CA LYS A 186 5.26 8.38 19.77
C LYS A 186 5.64 9.79 20.12
N GLU A 187 6.43 9.89 21.15
CA GLU A 187 7.11 11.14 21.48
C GLU A 187 8.57 10.99 21.12
N PRO A 188 9.20 12.03 20.62
CA PRO A 188 10.62 11.95 20.30
C PRO A 188 11.43 11.47 21.49
N PRO A 189 12.56 10.79 21.24
CA PRO A 189 13.14 10.53 19.93
C PRO A 189 12.58 9.27 19.28
N PHE A 190 12.51 9.32 17.95
CA PHE A 190 12.11 8.17 17.15
C PHE A 190 13.30 7.62 16.39
N HIS A 191 13.25 6.34 16.10
CA HIS A 191 14.17 5.76 15.11
C HIS A 191 13.44 5.61 13.80
N TRP A 192 13.98 6.24 12.76
CA TRP A 192 13.30 6.29 11.48
C TRP A 192 14.33 6.37 10.38
N MET A 193 14.28 5.42 9.45
CA MET A 193 15.23 5.33 8.34
C MET A 193 16.69 5.41 8.80
N GLY A 194 16.97 4.85 9.96
CA GLY A 194 18.32 4.91 10.51
C GLY A 194 18.65 6.20 11.24
N TYR A 195 17.72 7.12 11.33
CA TYR A 195 17.91 8.36 12.05
C TYR A 195 17.01 8.41 13.26
N GLU A 196 17.42 9.19 14.23
CA GLU A 196 16.62 9.44 15.41
C GLU A 196 15.82 10.72 15.20
N LEU A 197 14.51 10.64 15.41
CA LEU A 197 13.63 11.78 15.21
C LEU A 197 13.27 12.42 16.55
#